data_75ee600afe1d6f6bb3aa3c60fce446f9
#
_entry.id   75ee600afe1d6f6bb3aa3c60fce446f9
#
_cell.length_a   1.000
_cell.length_b   1.000
_cell.length_c   1.000
_cell.angle_alpha   90.00
_cell.angle_beta   90.00
_cell.angle_gamma   90.00
#
_symmetry.space_group_name_H-M   'P 1'
#
loop_
_entity.id
_entity.type
_entity.pdbx_description
1 polymer ?
#
loop_
_entity_poly.entity_id
_entity_poly.type
_entity_poly.pdbx_seq_one_letter_code
_entity_poly.pdbx_strand_id
1 'polypeptide(L)' 'MSKPIYVGTIPNGRLQVICYSEKQVSTVHEIFTGKGNYPVDYEEWDEGKDKKYIITYSIGKREEIGLC' A
#
# COMPACT_ATOMS: atom_id res chain seq x y z
N MET A 1 15.14 -16.10 0.35
CA MET A 1 14.71 -15.40 1.54
C MET A 1 13.90 -14.17 1.17
N SER A 2 12.73 -14.04 1.71
CA SER A 2 11.87 -12.92 1.31
C SER A 2 12.18 -11.69 2.15
N LYS A 3 12.02 -10.54 1.52
CA LYS A 3 12.22 -9.28 2.21
C LYS A 3 10.96 -8.91 2.97
N PRO A 4 11.12 -8.24 4.11
CA PRO A 4 9.96 -7.84 4.87
C PRO A 4 9.22 -6.71 4.18
N ILE A 5 7.92 -6.67 4.43
CA ILE A 5 7.09 -5.59 3.92
C ILE A 5 7.41 -4.33 4.71
N TYR A 6 7.57 -3.23 4.00
CA TYR A 6 7.84 -1.96 4.64
C TYR A 6 6.57 -1.11 4.63
N VAL A 7 6.22 -0.56 5.77
CA VAL A 7 5.08 0.33 5.88
C VAL A 7 5.54 1.62 6.52
N GLY A 8 5.32 2.72 5.81
CA GLY A 8 5.69 4.03 6.32
C GLY A 8 4.55 5.00 6.16
N THR A 9 4.56 6.02 7.00
CA THR A 9 3.58 7.09 6.89
C THR A 9 4.17 8.22 6.08
N ILE A 10 3.33 8.84 5.28
CA ILE A 10 3.73 10.01 4.53
C ILE A 10 2.76 11.14 4.88
N PRO A 11 3.16 12.38 4.61
CA PRO A 11 2.28 13.52 4.88
C PRO A 11 0.95 13.34 4.14
N ASN A 12 -0.06 14.03 4.60
CA ASN A 12 -1.40 13.99 4.00
C ASN A 12 -2.23 12.80 4.48
N GLY A 13 -1.83 12.16 5.58
CA GLY A 13 -2.62 11.07 6.13
C GLY A 13 -2.67 9.85 5.24
N ARG A 14 -1.53 9.47 4.70
CA ARG A 14 -1.47 8.30 3.83
C ARG A 14 -0.38 7.36 4.30
N LEU A 15 -0.51 6.11 3.91
CA LEU A 15 0.47 5.08 4.20
C LEU A 15 1.09 4.61 2.91
N GLN A 16 2.40 4.47 2.92
CA GLN A 16 3.11 3.93 1.78
C GLN A 16 3.61 2.55 2.15
N VAL A 17 3.25 1.57 1.34
CA VAL A 17 3.62 0.18 1.58
C VAL A 17 4.49 -0.29 0.45
N ILE A 18 5.62 -0.89 0.81
CA ILE A 18 6.54 -1.43 -0.19
C ILE A 18 6.57 -2.94 -0.03
N CYS A 19 6.20 -3.63 -1.10
CA CYS A 19 6.18 -5.07 -1.14
C CYS A 19 7.20 -5.55 -2.15
N TYR A 20 7.59 -6.80 -2.02
CA TYR A 20 8.64 -7.36 -2.87
C TYR A 20 8.19 -8.61 -3.60
N SER A 21 6.92 -8.97 -3.50
CA SER A 21 6.37 -10.08 -4.26
C SER A 21 4.88 -9.85 -4.42
N GLU A 22 4.31 -10.51 -5.41
CA GLU A 22 2.87 -10.40 -5.65
C GLU A 22 2.08 -10.96 -4.48
N LYS A 23 2.62 -11.96 -3.84
CA LYS A 23 1.94 -12.54 -2.68
C LYS A 23 1.85 -11.52 -1.57
N GLN A 24 2.92 -10.76 -1.35
CA GLN A 24 2.90 -9.72 -0.33
C GLN A 24 1.90 -8.62 -0.69
N VAL A 25 1.83 -8.26 -1.96
CA VAL A 25 0.87 -7.26 -2.39
C VAL A 25 -0.55 -7.70 -2.09
N SER A 26 -0.85 -8.95 -2.40
CA SER A 26 -2.19 -9.48 -2.16
C SER A 26 -2.52 -9.47 -0.67
N THR A 27 -1.56 -9.90 0.15
CA THR A 27 -1.76 -9.93 1.59
C THR A 27 -2.00 -8.55 2.15
N VAL A 28 -1.18 -7.59 1.74
CA VAL A 28 -1.30 -6.22 2.21
C VAL A 28 -2.63 -5.63 1.80
N HIS A 29 -3.00 -5.86 0.55
CA HIS A 29 -4.26 -5.31 0.05
C HIS A 29 -5.44 -5.83 0.86
N GLU A 30 -5.41 -7.11 1.16
CA GLU A 30 -6.49 -7.71 1.92
C GLU A 30 -6.58 -7.12 3.33
N ILE A 31 -5.42 -6.97 3.97
CA ILE A 31 -5.39 -6.46 5.33
C ILE A 31 -5.83 -5.00 5.38
N PHE A 32 -5.30 -4.20 4.49
CA PHE A 32 -5.56 -2.77 4.53
C PHE A 32 -6.98 -2.44 4.13
N THR A 33 -7.51 -3.10 3.11
CA THR A 33 -8.89 -2.86 2.74
C THR A 33 -9.85 -3.36 3.81
N GLY A 34 -9.45 -4.41 4.53
CA GLY A 34 -10.27 -4.88 5.64
C GLY A 34 -10.35 -3.90 6.78
N LYS A 35 -9.40 -2.98 6.87
CA LYS A 35 -9.39 -1.98 7.92
C LYS A 35 -10.03 -0.67 7.48
N GLY A 36 -10.50 -0.60 6.26
CA GLY A 36 -11.13 0.60 5.78
C GLY A 36 -10.22 1.51 4.99
N ASN A 37 -8.99 1.10 4.76
CA ASN A 37 -8.09 1.85 3.91
C ASN A 37 -8.35 1.50 2.46
N TYR A 38 -7.98 2.39 1.56
CA TYR A 38 -8.16 2.09 0.14
C TYR A 38 -6.96 2.62 -0.64
N PRO A 39 -6.58 1.93 -1.71
CA PRO A 39 -5.41 2.33 -2.48
C PRO A 39 -5.70 3.58 -3.31
N VAL A 40 -4.75 4.50 -3.31
CA VAL A 40 -4.88 5.71 -4.08
C VAL A 40 -3.78 5.82 -5.13
N ASP A 41 -2.74 5.00 -5.01
CA ASP A 41 -1.65 5.04 -5.96
C ASP A 41 -0.94 3.70 -5.95
N TYR A 42 -0.35 3.34 -7.08
CA TYR A 42 0.32 2.07 -7.20
C TYR A 42 1.47 2.22 -8.20
N GLU A 43 2.65 1.77 -7.81
CA GLU A 43 3.80 1.79 -8.69
C GLU A 43 4.49 0.45 -8.65
N GLU A 44 4.99 0.03 -9.78
CA GLU A 44 5.72 -1.23 -9.88
C GLU A 44 7.10 -0.93 -10.44
N TRP A 45 8.11 -1.32 -9.71
CA TRP A 45 9.49 -1.10 -10.13
C TRP A 45 10.13 -2.44 -10.42
N ASP A 46 10.76 -2.55 -11.56
CA ASP A 46 11.46 -3.75 -11.98
C ASP A 46 12.95 -3.45 -11.97
N GLU A 47 13.65 -4.00 -10.99
CA GLU A 47 15.08 -3.76 -10.85
C GLU A 47 15.83 -5.06 -11.07
N GLY A 48 15.74 -5.58 -12.28
CA GLY A 48 16.44 -6.80 -12.61
C GLY A 48 15.81 -8.01 -11.95
N LYS A 49 16.53 -8.62 -11.05
CA LYS A 49 16.02 -9.80 -10.37
C LYS A 49 14.95 -9.47 -9.35
N ASP A 50 14.99 -8.26 -8.84
CA ASP A 50 14.09 -7.88 -7.77
C ASP A 50 13.00 -6.98 -8.31
N LYS A 51 11.82 -7.20 -7.82
CA LYS A 51 10.70 -6.32 -8.12
C LYS A 51 10.24 -5.65 -6.87
N LYS A 52 9.78 -4.44 -7.03
CA LYS A 52 9.32 -3.64 -5.91
C LYS A 52 7.96 -3.08 -6.26
N TYR A 53 7.01 -3.26 -5.36
CA TYR A 53 5.64 -2.79 -5.55
C TYR A 53 5.36 -1.75 -4.48
N ILE A 54 5.05 -0.54 -4.89
CA ILE A 54 4.80 0.55 -3.96
C ILE A 54 3.33 0.91 -4.06
N ILE A 55 2.61 0.73 -2.96
CA ILE A 55 1.19 1.01 -2.92
C ILE A 55 0.95 2.09 -1.88
N THR A 56 0.21 3.11 -2.26
CA THR A 56 -0.14 4.17 -1.35
C THR A 56 -1.60 4.01 -0.97
N TYR A 57 -1.84 3.91 0.34
CA TYR A 57 -3.19 3.75 0.86
C TYR A 57 -3.61 5.01 1.57
N SER A 58 -4.87 5.34 1.45
CA SER A 58 -5.43 6.45 2.19
C SER A 58 -5.77 6.00 3.60
N ILE A 59 -5.46 6.85 4.57
CA ILE A 59 -5.85 6.61 5.95
C ILE A 59 -7.16 7.34 6.16
N GLY A 60 -8.04 6.71 6.93
CA GLY A 60 -9.30 7.35 7.20
C GLY A 60 -10.38 6.83 6.30
N LYS A 61 -11.56 7.31 6.51
CA LYS A 61 -12.72 6.78 5.84
C LYS A 61 -13.09 7.61 4.66
N ARG A 62 -13.53 6.92 3.63
CA ARG A 62 -13.91 7.61 2.40
C ARG A 62 -15.10 8.53 2.59
N GLU A 63 -15.99 8.12 3.44
CA GLU A 63 -17.20 8.91 3.66
C GLU A 63 -16.89 10.28 4.21
N GLU A 64 -15.80 10.39 4.92
CA GLU A 64 -15.40 11.70 5.44
C GLU A 64 -15.08 12.65 4.31
N ILE A 65 -14.49 12.12 3.28
CA ILE A 65 -14.13 12.91 2.13
C ILE A 65 -15.39 13.25 1.35
N GLY A 66 -16.26 12.28 1.22
CA GLY A 66 -17.44 12.48 0.41
C GLY A 66 -18.43 13.47 1.01
N LEU A 67 -18.35 13.65 2.31
CA LEU A 67 -19.27 14.56 2.96
C LEU A 67 -18.96 16.02 2.72
N CYS A 68 -17.75 16.28 2.37
CA CYS A 68 -17.33 17.66 2.18
C CYS A 68 -17.84 18.23 0.89
#